data_baa43f3ab4f665e792ade42a77536134
#
_entry.id   baa43f3ab4f665e792ade42a77536134
#
_cell.length_a   1.000
_cell.length_b   1.000
_cell.length_c   1.000
_cell.angle_alpha   90.00
_cell.angle_beta   90.00
_cell.angle_gamma   90.00
#
_symmetry.space_group_name_H-M   'P 1'
#
loop_
_entity.id
_entity.type
_entity.pdbx_description
1 polymer ?
#
loop_
_entity_poly.entity_id
_entity_poly.type
_entity_poly.pdbx_seq_one_letter_code
_entity_poly.pdbx_strand_id
1 'polypeptide(L)'
;MSTVVIWVSDLEKSVNFYSALFEDNSPYRSPEFATVQGLGNEVLIHLLPEQYRSEPTLGEDNPIKPVFDVQSIDKARLAAGRTGGKIKGETMEHNNWTYADGNDPDGNIIQVREGL
;
A
#
# COMPACT_ATOMS: atom_id res chain seq x y z
N MET A 1 7.12 -5.34 -14.69
CA MET A 1 6.47 -4.69 -13.53
C MET A 1 4.96 -4.76 -13.69
N SER A 2 4.26 -5.25 -12.69
CA SER A 2 2.80 -5.28 -12.70
C SER A 2 2.25 -4.03 -12.03
N THR A 3 1.07 -3.59 -12.48
CA THR A 3 0.39 -2.44 -11.92
C THR A 3 -0.87 -2.89 -11.19
N VAL A 4 -1.06 -2.40 -9.98
CA VAL A 4 -2.28 -2.63 -9.20
C VAL A 4 -3.08 -1.34 -9.20
N VAL A 5 -4.37 -1.42 -9.49
CA VAL A 5 -5.28 -0.27 -9.40
C VAL A 5 -6.01 -0.35 -8.07
N ILE A 6 -5.98 0.74 -7.31
CA ILE A 6 -6.64 0.82 -6.01
C ILE A 6 -7.55 2.05 -6.00
N TRP A 7 -8.80 1.89 -5.60
CA TRP A 7 -9.76 2.97 -5.44
C TRP A 7 -9.84 3.35 -3.96
N VAL A 8 -9.75 4.65 -3.67
CA VAL A 8 -9.63 5.13 -2.28
C VAL A 8 -10.56 6.31 -2.03
N SER A 9 -10.89 6.53 -0.76
CA SER A 9 -11.71 7.66 -0.33
C SER A 9 -10.87 8.91 -0.04
N ASP A 10 -9.58 8.76 0.25
CA ASP A 10 -8.66 9.85 0.54
C ASP A 10 -7.40 9.68 -0.29
N LEU A 11 -7.32 10.42 -1.40
CA LEU A 11 -6.20 10.29 -2.34
C LEU A 11 -4.88 10.70 -1.71
N GLU A 12 -4.85 11.83 -0.99
CA GLU A 12 -3.60 12.36 -0.45
C GLU A 12 -2.97 11.43 0.59
N LYS A 13 -3.78 10.89 1.50
CA LYS A 13 -3.29 9.91 2.48
C LYS A 13 -2.74 8.68 1.80
N SER A 14 -3.43 8.19 0.77
CA SER A 14 -3.01 6.99 0.06
C SER A 14 -1.71 7.21 -0.70
N VAL A 15 -1.56 8.36 -1.36
CA VAL A 15 -0.32 8.72 -2.06
C VAL A 15 0.84 8.77 -1.06
N ASN A 16 0.64 9.42 0.09
CA ASN A 16 1.68 9.52 1.10
C ASN A 16 2.09 8.13 1.62
N PHE A 17 1.13 7.26 1.83
CA PHE A 17 1.39 5.89 2.30
C PHE A 17 2.22 5.09 1.28
N TYR A 18 1.75 5.00 0.03
CA TYR A 18 2.43 4.20 -0.98
C TYR A 18 3.77 4.80 -1.39
N SER A 19 3.88 6.13 -1.40
CA SER A 19 5.16 6.80 -1.66
C SER A 19 6.21 6.47 -0.60
N ALA A 20 5.81 6.47 0.66
CA ALA A 20 6.71 6.10 1.75
C ALA A 20 7.08 4.61 1.68
N LEU A 21 6.10 3.76 1.38
CA LEU A 21 6.30 2.31 1.31
C LEU A 21 7.25 1.93 0.18
N PHE A 22 7.10 2.55 -0.99
CA PHE A 22 7.90 2.25 -2.19
C PHE A 22 9.13 3.14 -2.32
N GLU A 23 9.34 4.08 -1.41
CA GLU A 23 10.45 5.04 -1.46
C GLU A 23 10.42 5.87 -2.76
N ASP A 24 9.23 6.27 -3.18
CA ASP A 24 9.02 7.12 -4.35
C ASP A 24 8.99 8.59 -3.93
N ASN A 25 10.02 9.35 -4.28
CA ASN A 25 10.13 10.75 -3.89
C ASN A 25 9.39 11.70 -4.84
N SER A 26 8.90 11.20 -5.97
CA SER A 26 8.28 12.02 -7.01
C SER A 26 7.08 11.32 -7.64
N PRO A 27 6.04 10.94 -6.86
CA PRO A 27 4.88 10.29 -7.44
C PRO A 27 4.14 11.25 -8.39
N TYR A 28 3.54 10.69 -9.43
CA TYR A 28 2.68 11.48 -10.30
C TYR A 28 1.36 11.77 -9.58
N ARG A 29 0.93 13.02 -9.61
CA ARG A 29 -0.31 13.45 -8.96
C ARG A 29 -1.20 14.21 -9.93
N SER A 30 -2.50 13.96 -9.86
CA SER A 30 -3.53 14.76 -10.49
C SER A 30 -4.69 14.91 -9.48
N PRO A 31 -5.73 15.73 -9.76
CA PRO A 31 -6.81 15.88 -8.78
C PRO A 31 -7.56 14.60 -8.45
N GLU A 32 -7.62 13.63 -9.37
CA GLU A 32 -8.45 12.44 -9.21
C GLU A 32 -7.68 11.13 -9.17
N PHE A 33 -6.39 11.14 -9.53
CA PHE A 33 -5.59 9.92 -9.45
C PHE A 33 -4.11 10.22 -9.27
N ALA A 34 -3.36 9.19 -8.93
CA ALA A 34 -1.93 9.27 -8.76
C ALA A 34 -1.28 7.96 -9.19
N THR A 35 -0.02 8.03 -9.57
CA THR A 35 0.80 6.85 -9.85
C THR A 35 2.00 6.87 -8.93
N VAL A 36 2.21 5.79 -8.19
CA VAL A 36 3.36 5.63 -7.29
C VAL A 36 4.16 4.42 -7.73
N GLN A 37 5.46 4.59 -7.91
CA GLN A 37 6.36 3.55 -8.38
C GLN A 37 7.61 3.49 -7.51
N GLY A 38 8.10 2.30 -7.22
CA GLY A 38 9.37 2.13 -6.55
C GLY A 38 9.58 0.69 -6.13
N LEU A 39 10.85 0.30 -5.99
CA LEU A 39 11.24 -1.03 -5.53
C LEU A 39 10.64 -2.18 -6.36
N GLY A 40 10.35 -1.92 -7.64
CA GLY A 40 9.74 -2.91 -8.54
C GLY A 40 8.22 -2.93 -8.49
N ASN A 41 7.59 -2.03 -7.74
CA ASN A 41 6.13 -1.95 -7.61
C ASN A 41 5.56 -0.76 -8.37
N GLU A 42 4.29 -0.87 -8.78
CA GLU A 42 3.54 0.26 -9.30
C GLU A 42 2.09 0.17 -8.83
N VAL A 43 1.58 1.27 -8.30
CA VAL A 43 0.18 1.40 -7.90
C VAL A 43 -0.42 2.61 -8.60
N LEU A 44 -1.57 2.40 -9.22
CA LEU A 44 -2.40 3.47 -9.75
C LEU A 44 -3.54 3.69 -8.78
N ILE A 45 -3.58 4.86 -8.16
CA ILE A 45 -4.54 5.17 -7.11
C ILE A 45 -5.61 6.10 -7.68
N HIS A 46 -6.86 5.69 -7.62
CA HIS A 46 -7.99 6.50 -8.06
C HIS A 46 -8.83 6.95 -6.88
N LEU A 47 -9.18 8.22 -6.88
CA LEU A 47 -10.13 8.75 -5.91
C LEU A 47 -11.53 8.29 -6.30
N LEU A 48 -12.25 7.69 -5.35
CA LEU A 48 -13.63 7.29 -5.56
C LEU A 48 -14.50 8.51 -5.85
N PRO A 49 -15.53 8.38 -6.71
CA PRO A 49 -16.55 9.43 -6.82
C PRO A 49 -17.12 9.76 -5.45
N GLU A 50 -17.48 11.02 -5.23
CA GLU A 50 -17.86 11.52 -3.91
C GLU A 50 -18.93 10.67 -3.22
N GLN A 51 -19.94 10.20 -3.98
CA GLN A 51 -21.03 9.39 -3.42
C GLN A 51 -20.59 8.03 -2.90
N TYR A 52 -19.40 7.56 -3.28
CA TYR A 52 -18.88 6.25 -2.85
C TYR A 52 -17.80 6.36 -1.78
N ARG A 53 -17.42 7.57 -1.38
CA ARG A 53 -16.40 7.77 -0.34
C ARG A 53 -16.98 7.49 1.04
N SER A 54 -16.14 6.91 1.91
CA SER A 54 -16.54 6.58 3.28
C SER A 54 -15.35 6.66 4.23
N GLU A 55 -15.63 6.57 5.52
CA GLU A 55 -14.57 6.39 6.51
C GLU A 55 -13.86 5.05 6.26
N PRO A 56 -12.55 4.97 6.54
CA PRO A 56 -11.80 3.74 6.32
C PRO A 56 -12.40 2.54 7.05
N THR A 57 -12.49 1.42 6.34
CA THR A 57 -12.98 0.15 6.90
C THR A 57 -12.05 -0.95 6.41
N LEU A 58 -11.59 -1.81 7.32
CA LEU A 58 -10.72 -2.92 6.94
C LEU A 58 -11.44 -3.89 6.03
N GLY A 59 -10.86 -4.12 4.86
CA GLY A 59 -11.40 -5.03 3.84
C GLY A 59 -10.92 -6.46 4.04
N GLU A 60 -11.06 -6.99 5.25
CA GLU A 60 -10.52 -8.32 5.59
C GLU A 60 -11.16 -9.46 4.81
N ASP A 61 -12.38 -9.27 4.32
CA ASP A 61 -13.09 -10.28 3.54
C ASP A 61 -12.76 -10.22 2.04
N ASN A 62 -11.93 -9.28 1.61
CA ASN A 62 -11.54 -9.17 0.22
C ASN A 62 -10.66 -10.37 -0.14
N PRO A 63 -11.03 -11.16 -1.17
CA PRO A 63 -10.25 -12.35 -1.54
C PRO A 63 -8.94 -12.02 -2.26
N ILE A 64 -8.73 -10.77 -2.66
CA ILE A 64 -7.52 -10.35 -3.37
C ILE A 64 -6.63 -9.56 -2.43
N LYS A 65 -5.36 -9.92 -2.39
CA LYS A 65 -4.38 -9.25 -1.54
C LYS A 65 -3.13 -8.98 -2.39
N PRO A 66 -2.88 -7.72 -2.76
CA PRO A 66 -1.64 -7.42 -3.49
C PRO A 66 -0.42 -7.60 -2.59
N VAL A 67 0.67 -8.07 -3.17
CA VAL A 67 1.95 -8.24 -2.48
C VAL A 67 2.94 -7.27 -3.08
N PHE A 68 3.53 -6.43 -2.25
CA PHE A 68 4.51 -5.43 -2.68
C PHE A 68 5.89 -5.77 -2.14
N ASP A 69 6.90 -5.58 -2.99
CA ASP A 69 8.29 -5.77 -2.61
C ASP A 69 8.80 -4.57 -1.82
N VAL A 70 9.49 -4.83 -0.72
CA VAL A 70 10.13 -3.80 0.09
C VAL A 70 11.57 -4.20 0.37
N GLN A 71 12.42 -3.23 0.68
CA GLN A 71 13.80 -3.52 1.06
C GLN A 71 13.88 -4.14 2.45
N SER A 72 13.00 -3.69 3.34
CA SER A 72 13.00 -4.11 4.74
C SER A 72 11.57 -4.01 5.28
N ILE A 73 11.08 -5.10 5.85
CA ILE A 73 9.76 -5.10 6.51
C ILE A 73 9.76 -4.15 7.70
N ASP A 74 10.87 -4.05 8.45
CA ASP A 74 10.96 -3.11 9.57
C ASP A 74 10.82 -1.66 9.11
N LYS A 75 11.49 -1.28 8.02
CA LYS A 75 11.34 0.07 7.45
C LYS A 75 9.94 0.30 6.93
N ALA A 76 9.36 -0.70 6.26
CA ALA A 76 7.99 -0.61 5.75
C ALA A 76 6.99 -0.43 6.89
N ARG A 77 7.18 -1.11 8.01
CA ARG A 77 6.33 -0.99 9.18
C ARG A 77 6.36 0.42 9.75
N LEU A 78 7.55 1.03 9.85
CA LEU A 78 7.70 2.41 10.31
C LEU A 78 7.05 3.39 9.33
N ALA A 79 7.29 3.22 8.04
CA ALA A 79 6.71 4.07 7.00
C ALA A 79 5.17 4.01 7.02
N ALA A 80 4.61 2.80 7.13
CA ALA A 80 3.17 2.60 7.21
C ALA A 80 2.57 3.30 8.42
N GLY A 81 3.17 3.14 9.58
CA GLY A 81 2.68 3.75 10.82
C GLY A 81 2.67 5.27 10.79
N ARG A 82 3.64 5.88 10.08
CA ARG A 82 3.72 7.35 9.96
C ARG A 82 2.71 7.92 8.98
N THR A 83 2.15 7.10 8.11
CA THR A 83 1.32 7.56 6.99
C THR A 83 -0.11 7.02 7.03
N GLY A 84 -0.54 6.53 8.19
CA GLY A 84 -1.93 6.17 8.43
C GLY A 84 -2.31 4.73 8.12
N GLY A 85 -1.35 3.89 7.72
CA GLY A 85 -1.57 2.47 7.52
C GLY A 85 -0.92 1.65 8.62
N LYS A 86 -0.79 0.35 8.37
CA LYS A 86 -0.18 -0.56 9.35
C LYS A 86 0.41 -1.77 8.65
N ILE A 87 1.58 -2.21 9.09
CA ILE A 87 2.15 -3.51 8.77
C ILE A 87 2.24 -4.28 10.09
N LYS A 88 1.67 -5.48 10.13
CA LYS A 88 1.64 -6.29 11.36
C LYS A 88 3.04 -6.74 11.75
N GLY A 89 3.21 -7.01 13.05
CA GLY A 89 4.49 -7.48 13.58
C GLY A 89 4.82 -8.92 13.22
N GLU A 90 3.79 -9.73 12.98
CA GLU A 90 3.97 -11.14 12.63
C GLU A 90 4.48 -11.28 11.20
N THR A 91 5.41 -12.21 11.00
CA THR A 91 5.96 -12.50 9.68
C THR A 91 5.82 -13.98 9.36
N MET A 92 5.84 -14.28 8.06
CA MET A 92 5.80 -15.64 7.54
C MET A 92 6.93 -15.80 6.53
N GLU A 93 7.56 -16.97 6.51
CA GLU A 93 8.63 -17.25 5.53
C GLU A 93 8.15 -18.29 4.52
N HIS A 94 8.47 -18.06 3.25
CA HIS A 94 8.17 -18.99 2.17
C HIS A 94 9.09 -18.71 0.98
N ASN A 95 9.76 -19.75 0.48
CA ASN A 95 10.62 -19.68 -0.72
C ASN A 95 11.62 -18.53 -0.71
N ASN A 96 12.34 -18.36 0.39
CA ASN A 96 13.35 -17.31 0.57
C ASN A 96 12.79 -15.88 0.60
N TRP A 97 11.51 -15.76 0.92
CA TRP A 97 10.87 -14.47 1.14
C TRP A 97 10.29 -14.42 2.55
N THR A 98 10.36 -13.27 3.16
CA THR A 98 9.64 -12.98 4.41
C THR A 98 8.46 -12.07 4.07
N TYR A 99 7.28 -12.42 4.57
CA TYR A 99 6.02 -11.71 4.29
C TYR A 99 5.43 -11.14 5.56
N ALA A 100 4.74 -10.02 5.44
CA ALA A 100 3.95 -9.45 6.53
C ALA A 100 2.67 -8.84 5.96
N ASP A 101 1.54 -9.08 6.62
CA ASP A 101 0.26 -8.52 6.25
C ASP A 101 0.10 -7.10 6.81
N GLY A 102 -0.73 -6.32 6.16
CA GLY A 102 -1.02 -4.97 6.62
C GLY A 102 -2.21 -4.37 5.91
N ASN A 103 -2.40 -3.08 6.11
CA ASN A 103 -3.46 -2.33 5.44
C ASN A 103 -2.98 -0.92 5.11
N ASP A 104 -3.53 -0.36 4.04
CA ASP A 104 -3.31 1.03 3.69
C ASP A 104 -4.25 1.94 4.49
N PRO A 105 -4.13 3.28 4.36
CA PRO A 105 -4.97 4.20 5.15
C PRO A 105 -6.47 4.09 4.87
N ASP A 106 -6.85 3.57 3.71
CA ASP A 106 -8.26 3.40 3.33
C ASP A 106 -8.83 2.06 3.80
N GLY A 107 -8.00 1.21 4.41
CA GLY A 107 -8.41 -0.10 4.92
C GLY A 107 -8.23 -1.24 3.93
N ASN A 108 -7.61 -0.99 2.77
CA ASN A 108 -7.32 -2.06 1.82
C ASN A 108 -6.23 -2.97 2.38
N ILE A 109 -6.49 -4.27 2.36
CA ILE A 109 -5.53 -5.26 2.87
C ILE A 109 -4.44 -5.47 1.83
N ILE A 110 -3.20 -5.39 2.28
CA ILE A 110 -2.01 -5.60 1.47
C ILE A 110 -1.07 -6.57 2.17
N GLN A 111 -0.06 -6.99 1.45
CA GLN A 111 1.03 -7.77 2.01
C GLN A 111 2.34 -7.18 1.49
N VAL A 112 3.36 -7.13 2.32
CA VAL A 112 4.71 -6.75 1.88
C VAL A 112 5.61 -7.96 2.02
N ARG A 113 6.66 -8.00 1.19
CA ARG A 113 7.67 -9.05 1.29
C ARG A 113 9.07 -8.51 1.11
N GLU A 114 10.00 -9.15 1.78
CA GLU A 114 11.41 -8.83 1.70
C GLU A 114 12.19 -10.09 1.36
N GLY A 115 13.17 -9.99 0.45
CA GLY A 115 14.02 -11.12 0.09
C GLY A 115 15.00 -11.45 1.21
N LEU A 116 15.28 -12.73 1.39
CA LEU A 116 16.25 -13.21 2.38
C LEU A 116 17.67 -13.12 1.85
#